data_a6f4fa559f29efc1f06372dd54042bea
#
_entry.id   a6f4fa559f29efc1f06372dd54042bea
#
_cell.length_a   1.000
_cell.length_b   1.000
_cell.length_c   1.000
_cell.angle_alpha   90.00
_cell.angle_beta   90.00
_cell.angle_gamma   90.00
#
_symmetry.space_group_name_H-M   'P 1'
#
loop_
_entity.id
_entity.type
_entity.pdbx_description
1 polymer ?
#
loop_
_entity_poly.entity_id
_entity_poly.type
_entity_poly.pdbx_seq_one_letter_code
_entity_poly.pdbx_strand_id
1 'polypeptide(L)'
;RASPAYLVNGTDTLYVTNHILLKPKNGVSIDSILAGMNEIVEVVDQTKYGVYTLSVNQGFDVLTYANIIYENGLVDFCHPDFIMRITQFLNDPLYSEQYYLNNTGQLGGTWNIDINAPEAWSMTKGSSSIKVAVIDQGVAGHEDLGDRLLPGFTPGLANGNGAPVSNNPHGECCAGIIGASHNNLGIAGIAPLVKIVPVNIFYSQSSSNIAAAINYAWDDAEADVISNSWGGSVADAITSAINNARTNGRGGLGCVVVFAAGNSGSSVSFPATVNGVIAVGAVDKNGALCSYSARGSEINLVAPSGALDYTGDIRTLDLMGSAGLYPGNYLSTFGGTSASCPQVSGVAALLLSINPKLTEAEVRNILGHSARKIGFYSYSTVSGHPFGTWNANMGYGLLDAEAAVREVYPQISGDNLVPCTGNKTYTLNRNY
;
A
#
# COMPACT_ATOMS: atom_id res chain seq x y z
N ARG A 1 9.14 -24.03 13.32
CA ARG A 1 8.48 -25.12 12.56
C ARG A 1 7.58 -24.47 11.52
N ALA A 2 7.65 -24.88 10.26
CA ALA A 2 6.70 -24.42 9.25
C ALA A 2 5.34 -25.10 9.50
N SER A 3 4.27 -24.32 9.54
CA SER A 3 2.92 -24.84 9.61
C SER A 3 2.46 -25.30 8.22
N PRO A 4 1.71 -26.39 8.08
CA PRO A 4 1.09 -26.74 6.81
C PRO A 4 0.24 -25.57 6.29
N ALA A 5 0.26 -25.37 5.00
CA ALA A 5 -0.52 -24.35 4.32
C ALA A 5 -1.45 -25.01 3.30
N TYR A 6 -2.71 -24.65 3.32
CA TYR A 6 -3.74 -25.18 2.42
C TYR A 6 -4.29 -24.05 1.55
N LEU A 7 -4.41 -24.30 0.27
CA LEU A 7 -5.02 -23.36 -0.67
C LEU A 7 -6.54 -23.52 -0.62
N VAL A 8 -7.26 -22.48 -0.25
CA VAL A 8 -8.74 -22.46 -0.20
C VAL A 8 -9.25 -21.67 -1.41
N ASN A 9 -10.17 -22.25 -2.17
CA ASN A 9 -10.78 -21.66 -3.37
C ASN A 9 -9.79 -21.19 -4.43
N GLY A 10 -8.55 -21.72 -4.43
CA GLY A 10 -7.53 -21.39 -5.42
C GLY A 10 -6.79 -20.06 -5.21
N THR A 11 -7.14 -19.27 -4.20
CA THR A 11 -6.57 -17.94 -3.94
C THR A 11 -6.11 -17.73 -2.49
N ASP A 12 -6.83 -18.25 -1.52
CA ASP A 12 -6.56 -18.02 -0.11
C ASP A 12 -5.70 -19.13 0.50
N THR A 13 -4.67 -18.75 1.25
CA THR A 13 -3.82 -19.68 1.97
C THR A 13 -4.21 -19.74 3.43
N LEU A 14 -4.68 -20.91 3.89
CA LEU A 14 -4.96 -21.20 5.28
C LEU A 14 -3.75 -21.91 5.91
N TYR A 15 -3.22 -21.33 6.97
CA TYR A 15 -2.17 -21.95 7.77
C TYR A 15 -2.80 -22.70 8.95
N VAL A 16 -2.27 -23.85 9.29
CA VAL A 16 -2.71 -24.63 10.44
C VAL A 16 -1.55 -24.89 11.38
N THR A 17 -1.85 -25.00 12.66
CA THR A 17 -0.91 -25.51 13.66
C THR A 17 -0.82 -27.04 13.57
N ASN A 18 -0.05 -27.69 14.46
CA ASN A 18 -0.11 -29.13 14.63
C ASN A 18 -1.23 -29.57 15.59
N HIS A 19 -2.22 -28.70 15.83
CA HIS A 19 -3.30 -28.97 16.76
C HIS A 19 -4.64 -29.19 16.05
N ILE A 20 -5.50 -29.96 16.70
CA ILE A 20 -6.91 -30.14 16.36
C ILE A 20 -7.74 -29.62 17.53
N LEU A 21 -8.76 -28.84 17.22
CA LEU A 21 -9.78 -28.40 18.16
C LEU A 21 -11.02 -29.25 17.98
N LEU A 22 -11.54 -29.83 19.06
CA LEU A 22 -12.79 -30.57 19.03
C LEU A 22 -13.65 -30.32 20.27
N LYS A 23 -14.95 -30.52 20.09
CA LYS A 23 -15.91 -30.55 21.19
C LYS A 23 -16.73 -31.83 21.10
N PRO A 24 -16.67 -32.71 22.12
CA PRO A 24 -17.51 -33.89 22.18
C PRO A 24 -19.00 -33.53 22.22
N LYS A 25 -19.85 -34.38 21.64
CA LYS A 25 -21.30 -34.34 21.89
C LYS A 25 -21.60 -34.61 23.35
N ASN A 26 -22.76 -34.12 23.80
CA ASN A 26 -23.16 -34.26 25.19
C ASN A 26 -23.20 -35.74 25.63
N GLY A 27 -22.50 -36.05 26.72
CA GLY A 27 -22.40 -37.41 27.26
C GLY A 27 -21.36 -38.33 26.60
N VAL A 28 -20.61 -37.84 25.62
CA VAL A 28 -19.52 -38.60 24.97
C VAL A 28 -18.18 -38.26 25.63
N SER A 29 -17.42 -39.27 26.02
CA SER A 29 -16.08 -39.10 26.60
C SER A 29 -15.03 -38.89 25.49
N ILE A 30 -13.99 -38.14 25.82
CA ILE A 30 -12.86 -37.93 24.91
C ILE A 30 -12.16 -39.26 24.59
N ASP A 31 -12.04 -40.13 25.54
CA ASP A 31 -11.41 -41.45 25.36
C ASP A 31 -12.14 -42.32 24.33
N SER A 32 -13.48 -42.22 24.27
CA SER A 32 -14.27 -42.96 23.25
C SER A 32 -14.08 -42.36 21.83
N ILE A 33 -13.82 -41.06 21.73
CA ILE A 33 -13.55 -40.42 20.46
C ILE A 33 -12.15 -40.78 19.93
N LEU A 34 -11.18 -40.85 20.83
CA LEU A 34 -9.77 -41.08 20.50
C LEU A 34 -9.36 -42.57 20.57
N ALA A 35 -10.32 -43.48 20.72
CA ALA A 35 -10.05 -44.92 20.80
C ALA A 35 -9.24 -45.40 19.58
N GLY A 36 -8.06 -45.97 19.83
CA GLY A 36 -7.13 -46.39 18.78
C GLY A 36 -6.25 -45.31 18.14
N MET A 37 -6.29 -44.08 18.65
CA MET A 37 -5.50 -42.95 18.12
C MET A 37 -4.38 -42.46 19.05
N ASN A 38 -4.07 -43.15 20.15
CA ASN A 38 -3.13 -42.72 21.19
C ASN A 38 -1.70 -42.53 20.70
N GLU A 39 -1.29 -43.15 19.60
CA GLU A 39 0.02 -42.94 18.97
C GLU A 39 0.03 -41.75 17.98
N ILE A 40 -1.15 -41.22 17.65
CA ILE A 40 -1.35 -40.20 16.61
C ILE A 40 -1.62 -38.84 17.23
N VAL A 41 -2.46 -38.79 18.26
CA VAL A 41 -2.88 -37.54 18.90
C VAL A 41 -2.76 -37.64 20.41
N GLU A 42 -2.46 -36.51 21.05
CA GLU A 42 -2.38 -36.34 22.49
C GLU A 42 -3.27 -35.17 22.93
N VAL A 43 -4.03 -35.33 24.00
CA VAL A 43 -4.80 -34.23 24.59
C VAL A 43 -3.82 -33.30 25.34
N VAL A 44 -3.69 -32.07 24.87
CA VAL A 44 -2.76 -31.06 25.45
C VAL A 44 -3.46 -30.01 26.29
N ASP A 45 -4.74 -29.75 26.02
CA ASP A 45 -5.54 -28.77 26.78
C ASP A 45 -7.04 -29.10 26.73
N GLN A 46 -7.76 -28.62 27.74
CA GLN A 46 -9.24 -28.67 27.81
C GLN A 46 -9.76 -27.36 28.41
N THR A 47 -10.58 -26.64 27.65
CA THR A 47 -11.23 -25.45 28.17
C THR A 47 -12.37 -25.79 29.15
N LYS A 48 -12.73 -24.85 30.02
CA LYS A 48 -13.91 -24.99 30.92
C LYS A 48 -15.25 -25.17 30.19
N TYR A 49 -15.26 -24.94 28.87
CA TYR A 49 -16.45 -25.09 28.01
C TYR A 49 -16.48 -26.41 27.27
N GLY A 50 -15.59 -27.35 27.61
CA GLY A 50 -15.53 -28.69 27.03
C GLY A 50 -14.93 -28.76 25.64
N VAL A 51 -14.15 -27.77 25.24
CA VAL A 51 -13.36 -27.83 24.01
C VAL A 51 -11.99 -28.40 24.34
N TYR A 52 -11.59 -29.43 23.61
CA TYR A 52 -10.27 -30.05 23.73
C TYR A 52 -9.35 -29.60 22.64
N THR A 53 -8.08 -29.40 22.99
CA THR A 53 -6.97 -29.20 22.05
C THR A 53 -6.15 -30.49 22.02
N LEU A 54 -6.02 -31.04 20.82
CA LEU A 54 -5.18 -32.22 20.59
C LEU A 54 -3.90 -31.79 19.87
N SER A 55 -2.74 -32.30 20.28
CA SER A 55 -1.51 -32.22 19.50
C SER A 55 -1.41 -33.44 18.59
N VAL A 56 -1.18 -33.24 17.31
CA VAL A 56 -0.93 -34.30 16.34
C VAL A 56 0.56 -34.60 16.29
N ASN A 57 0.92 -35.87 16.47
CA ASN A 57 2.29 -36.33 16.52
C ASN A 57 2.98 -36.20 15.15
N GLN A 58 4.31 -36.08 15.19
CA GLN A 58 5.11 -35.91 13.97
C GLN A 58 4.93 -37.13 13.04
N GLY A 59 4.68 -36.85 11.77
CA GLY A 59 4.46 -37.85 10.73
C GLY A 59 3.00 -38.02 10.34
N PHE A 60 2.05 -37.39 11.08
CA PHE A 60 0.62 -37.48 10.80
C PHE A 60 0.08 -36.11 10.32
N ASP A 61 -0.90 -36.17 9.39
CA ASP A 61 -1.50 -34.97 8.83
C ASP A 61 -2.69 -34.49 9.65
N VAL A 62 -2.65 -33.25 10.12
CA VAL A 62 -3.65 -32.63 11.01
C VAL A 62 -5.04 -32.62 10.38
N LEU A 63 -5.13 -32.29 9.07
CA LEU A 63 -6.41 -32.20 8.38
C LEU A 63 -7.06 -33.58 8.21
N THR A 64 -6.26 -34.58 7.88
CA THR A 64 -6.74 -35.97 7.75
C THR A 64 -7.35 -36.46 9.05
N TYR A 65 -6.64 -36.27 10.18
CA TYR A 65 -7.14 -36.75 11.46
C TYR A 65 -8.27 -35.90 12.03
N ALA A 66 -8.33 -34.63 11.78
CA ALA A 66 -9.49 -33.80 12.09
C ALA A 66 -10.75 -34.31 11.37
N ASN A 67 -10.64 -34.66 10.09
CA ASN A 67 -11.73 -35.23 9.31
C ASN A 67 -12.15 -36.63 9.83
N ILE A 68 -11.20 -37.51 10.09
CA ILE A 68 -11.50 -38.86 10.66
C ILE A 68 -12.28 -38.75 11.99
N ILE A 69 -11.82 -37.85 12.87
CA ILE A 69 -12.50 -37.61 14.16
C ILE A 69 -13.90 -36.99 13.93
N TYR A 70 -14.03 -36.06 12.99
CA TYR A 70 -15.33 -35.46 12.69
C TYR A 70 -16.33 -36.45 12.11
N GLU A 71 -15.88 -37.32 11.20
CA GLU A 71 -16.70 -38.29 10.49
C GLU A 71 -17.20 -39.44 11.39
N ASN A 72 -16.57 -39.69 12.57
CA ASN A 72 -17.07 -40.68 13.51
C ASN A 72 -18.42 -40.28 14.16
N GLY A 73 -18.84 -39.02 13.99
CA GLY A 73 -20.13 -38.49 14.40
C GLY A 73 -20.30 -38.29 15.92
N LEU A 74 -19.23 -38.38 16.71
CA LEU A 74 -19.23 -38.26 18.18
C LEU A 74 -18.94 -36.86 18.70
N VAL A 75 -18.63 -35.92 17.81
CA VAL A 75 -18.26 -34.51 18.12
C VAL A 75 -19.30 -33.53 17.62
N ASP A 76 -19.45 -32.40 18.31
CA ASP A 76 -20.21 -31.22 17.82
C ASP A 76 -19.47 -30.53 16.69
N PHE A 77 -18.14 -30.41 16.86
CA PHE A 77 -17.21 -29.98 15.83
C PHE A 77 -15.83 -30.60 16.05
N CYS A 78 -15.10 -30.72 14.96
CA CYS A 78 -13.67 -31.04 14.93
C CYS A 78 -13.03 -30.41 13.71
N HIS A 79 -11.96 -29.66 13.90
CA HIS A 79 -11.21 -29.04 12.81
C HIS A 79 -9.77 -28.75 13.25
N PRO A 80 -8.84 -28.58 12.30
CA PRO A 80 -7.51 -28.07 12.61
C PRO A 80 -7.57 -26.74 13.35
N ASP A 81 -6.60 -26.47 14.19
CA ASP A 81 -6.42 -25.14 14.76
C ASP A 81 -5.83 -24.22 13.71
N PHE A 82 -6.69 -23.38 13.12
CA PHE A 82 -6.33 -22.49 12.04
C PHE A 82 -5.69 -21.20 12.56
N ILE A 83 -4.61 -20.80 11.92
CA ILE A 83 -4.06 -19.47 12.11
C ILE A 83 -4.91 -18.51 11.27
N MET A 84 -5.82 -17.81 11.92
CA MET A 84 -6.68 -16.81 11.28
C MET A 84 -5.99 -15.46 11.25
N ARG A 85 -6.04 -14.79 10.11
CA ARG A 85 -5.73 -13.35 10.04
C ARG A 85 -6.90 -12.58 10.63
N ILE A 86 -6.66 -11.94 11.75
CA ILE A 86 -7.63 -11.00 12.33
C ILE A 86 -7.40 -9.66 11.64
N THR A 87 -8.35 -9.25 10.81
CA THR A 87 -8.36 -7.91 10.21
C THR A 87 -8.98 -6.94 11.22
N GLN A 88 -8.25 -5.91 11.61
CA GLN A 88 -8.85 -4.77 12.29
C GLN A 88 -9.73 -4.02 11.28
N PHE A 89 -11.01 -3.86 11.60
CA PHE A 89 -11.85 -2.93 10.84
C PHE A 89 -11.35 -1.50 11.07
N LEU A 90 -11.23 -0.75 9.99
CA LEU A 90 -10.94 0.68 10.07
C LEU A 90 -12.15 1.39 10.68
N ASN A 91 -11.87 2.25 11.65
CA ASN A 91 -12.90 3.01 12.35
C ASN A 91 -12.95 4.48 11.90
N ASP A 92 -12.17 4.84 10.88
CA ASP A 92 -12.10 6.19 10.33
C ASP A 92 -13.45 6.48 9.63
N PRO A 93 -14.23 7.47 10.09
CA PRO A 93 -15.63 7.62 9.71
C PRO A 93 -15.85 7.85 8.22
N LEU A 94 -14.89 8.47 7.52
CA LEU A 94 -14.97 8.78 6.10
C LEU A 94 -14.30 7.73 5.20
N TYR A 95 -13.74 6.65 5.78
CA TYR A 95 -13.10 5.59 5.01
C TYR A 95 -14.03 4.96 3.96
N SER A 96 -15.30 4.76 4.29
CA SER A 96 -16.28 4.21 3.36
C SER A 96 -16.50 5.06 2.09
N GLU A 97 -16.06 6.32 2.09
CA GLU A 97 -16.11 7.21 0.94
C GLU A 97 -14.83 7.21 0.10
N GLN A 98 -13.78 6.52 0.58
CA GLN A 98 -12.48 6.44 -0.08
C GLN A 98 -12.44 5.25 -1.06
N TYR A 99 -13.20 5.34 -2.14
CA TYR A 99 -13.29 4.25 -3.12
C TYR A 99 -11.93 3.85 -3.71
N TYR A 100 -10.99 4.78 -3.80
CA TYR A 100 -9.66 4.51 -4.34
C TYR A 100 -8.84 3.54 -3.48
N LEU A 101 -9.19 3.39 -2.20
CA LEU A 101 -8.59 2.41 -1.28
C LEU A 101 -9.29 1.05 -1.36
N ASN A 102 -10.63 1.06 -1.46
CA ASN A 102 -11.48 -0.11 -1.51
C ASN A 102 -12.80 0.24 -2.21
N ASN A 103 -12.95 -0.16 -3.46
CA ASN A 103 -14.12 0.12 -4.26
C ASN A 103 -15.15 -1.01 -4.17
N THR A 104 -16.17 -0.82 -3.34
CA THR A 104 -17.28 -1.75 -3.17
C THR A 104 -18.51 -1.37 -4.05
N GLY A 105 -18.34 -0.44 -4.99
CA GLY A 105 -19.40 0.12 -5.83
C GLY A 105 -19.98 1.43 -5.29
N GLN A 106 -19.43 1.98 -4.19
CA GLN A 106 -19.82 3.29 -3.68
C GLN A 106 -19.57 4.36 -4.74
N LEU A 107 -20.31 5.46 -4.65
CA LEU A 107 -20.29 6.55 -5.63
C LEU A 107 -20.64 6.11 -7.08
N GLY A 108 -21.24 4.92 -7.27
CA GLY A 108 -21.49 4.34 -8.59
C GLY A 108 -20.27 3.84 -9.31
N GLY A 109 -19.20 3.51 -8.59
CA GLY A 109 -17.98 2.93 -9.12
C GLY A 109 -18.11 1.45 -9.46
N THR A 110 -17.18 0.94 -10.24
CA THR A 110 -17.06 -0.49 -10.54
C THR A 110 -16.30 -1.18 -9.42
N TRP A 111 -16.91 -2.22 -8.85
CA TRP A 111 -16.30 -3.03 -7.81
C TRP A 111 -14.85 -3.44 -8.16
N ASN A 112 -13.96 -3.34 -7.17
CA ASN A 112 -12.54 -3.69 -7.30
C ASN A 112 -11.71 -2.80 -8.27
N ILE A 113 -12.22 -1.61 -8.62
CA ILE A 113 -11.40 -0.57 -9.27
C ILE A 113 -10.85 0.36 -8.19
N ASP A 114 -9.82 -0.11 -7.52
CA ASP A 114 -9.11 0.51 -6.39
C ASP A 114 -7.66 0.01 -6.35
N ILE A 115 -6.93 0.33 -5.28
CA ILE A 115 -5.54 -0.09 -5.10
C ILE A 115 -5.35 -1.29 -4.18
N ASN A 116 -6.39 -1.99 -3.74
CA ASN A 116 -6.32 -3.12 -2.78
C ASN A 116 -5.58 -2.74 -1.48
N ALA A 117 -5.86 -1.55 -0.93
CA ALA A 117 -5.19 -1.05 0.27
C ALA A 117 -5.49 -1.88 1.52
N PRO A 118 -6.73 -2.33 1.80
CA PRO A 118 -7.04 -3.17 2.97
C PRO A 118 -6.24 -4.46 3.01
N GLU A 119 -6.03 -5.09 1.87
CA GLU A 119 -5.27 -6.32 1.73
C GLU A 119 -3.79 -6.07 2.04
N ALA A 120 -3.22 -4.96 1.54
CA ALA A 120 -1.87 -4.53 1.88
C ALA A 120 -1.72 -4.24 3.37
N TRP A 121 -2.71 -3.61 4.01
CA TRP A 121 -2.68 -3.31 5.45
C TRP A 121 -2.74 -4.55 6.35
N SER A 122 -3.20 -5.67 5.83
CA SER A 122 -3.09 -6.94 6.54
C SER A 122 -1.65 -7.40 6.74
N MET A 123 -0.73 -6.87 5.94
CA MET A 123 0.70 -7.18 5.97
C MET A 123 1.54 -6.05 6.58
N THR A 124 1.25 -4.79 6.22
CA THR A 124 1.93 -3.62 6.76
C THR A 124 1.07 -2.37 6.67
N LYS A 125 1.18 -1.50 7.65
CA LYS A 125 0.62 -0.13 7.66
C LYS A 125 1.70 0.95 7.52
N GLY A 126 2.91 0.57 7.13
CA GLY A 126 4.06 1.46 7.07
C GLY A 126 4.93 1.42 8.34
N SER A 127 5.88 2.32 8.42
CA SER A 127 6.81 2.45 9.55
C SER A 127 7.13 3.92 9.83
N SER A 128 7.24 4.29 11.09
CA SER A 128 7.66 5.64 11.51
C SER A 128 9.13 5.96 11.17
N SER A 129 9.90 4.97 10.73
CA SER A 129 11.24 5.18 10.20
C SER A 129 11.25 5.70 8.76
N ILE A 130 10.14 5.57 8.03
CA ILE A 130 10.02 6.01 6.63
C ILE A 130 9.47 7.43 6.57
N LYS A 131 10.14 8.27 5.79
CA LYS A 131 9.80 9.68 5.58
C LYS A 131 9.36 9.89 4.13
N VAL A 132 8.20 10.52 3.95
CA VAL A 132 7.69 10.91 2.63
C VAL A 132 7.68 12.43 2.54
N ALA A 133 8.48 13.01 1.65
CA ALA A 133 8.43 14.41 1.36
C ALA A 133 7.27 14.71 0.39
N VAL A 134 6.40 15.63 0.77
CA VAL A 134 5.34 16.17 -0.08
C VAL A 134 5.81 17.54 -0.55
N ILE A 135 6.35 17.58 -1.77
CA ILE A 135 6.78 18.83 -2.42
C ILE A 135 5.58 19.37 -3.19
N ASP A 136 4.95 20.42 -2.65
CA ASP A 136 3.66 20.90 -3.16
C ASP A 136 3.40 22.35 -2.67
N GLN A 137 2.15 22.72 -2.43
CA GLN A 137 1.73 24.00 -1.84
C GLN A 137 1.92 24.08 -0.32
N GLY A 138 2.55 23.07 0.29
CA GLY A 138 2.78 22.94 1.71
C GLY A 138 1.77 22.02 2.38
N VAL A 139 2.11 21.59 3.60
CA VAL A 139 1.26 20.78 4.48
C VAL A 139 1.24 21.42 5.85
N ALA A 140 0.05 21.59 6.40
CA ALA A 140 -0.16 22.14 7.75
C ALA A 140 -0.31 21.04 8.80
N GLY A 141 -0.37 21.43 10.08
CA GLY A 141 -0.75 20.51 11.14
C GLY A 141 -2.24 20.14 10.98
N HIS A 142 -2.53 18.85 11.01
CA HIS A 142 -3.87 18.31 10.86
C HIS A 142 -4.14 17.25 11.93
N GLU A 143 -5.38 17.20 12.46
CA GLU A 143 -5.77 16.23 13.50
C GLU A 143 -5.54 14.78 13.07
N ASP A 144 -5.66 14.52 11.77
CA ASP A 144 -5.53 13.20 11.16
C ASP A 144 -4.08 12.86 10.72
N LEU A 145 -3.16 13.82 10.77
CA LEU A 145 -1.72 13.60 10.61
C LEU A 145 -1.02 13.43 11.97
N GLY A 146 -1.57 14.03 13.03
CA GLY A 146 -1.03 13.96 14.37
C GLY A 146 0.40 14.54 14.46
N ASP A 147 1.27 13.86 15.19
CA ASP A 147 2.68 14.21 15.41
C ASP A 147 3.64 13.71 14.32
N ARG A 148 3.10 13.20 13.21
CA ARG A 148 3.89 12.62 12.12
C ARG A 148 4.32 13.65 11.07
N LEU A 149 3.88 14.90 11.18
CA LEU A 149 4.38 16.01 10.38
C LEU A 149 5.73 16.46 10.93
N LEU A 150 6.77 16.35 10.12
CA LEU A 150 8.14 16.74 10.47
C LEU A 150 8.39 18.23 10.17
N PRO A 151 9.49 18.82 10.67
CA PRO A 151 9.96 20.08 10.17
C PRO A 151 10.13 20.06 8.64
N GLY A 152 9.72 21.12 7.99
CA GLY A 152 9.73 21.24 6.54
C GLY A 152 10.50 22.45 6.02
N PHE A 153 10.32 22.74 4.73
CA PHE A 153 11.08 23.78 4.04
C PHE A 153 10.23 24.57 3.03
N THR A 154 10.43 25.89 3.01
CA THR A 154 9.86 26.76 1.98
C THR A 154 11.01 27.58 1.38
N PRO A 155 11.55 27.20 0.21
CA PRO A 155 12.65 27.91 -0.41
C PRO A 155 12.29 29.37 -0.72
N GLY A 156 13.22 30.28 -0.43
CA GLY A 156 13.03 31.71 -0.61
C GLY A 156 12.27 32.41 0.52
N LEU A 157 11.73 31.68 1.50
CA LEU A 157 11.10 32.26 2.69
C LEU A 157 12.01 32.07 3.91
N ALA A 158 12.37 33.16 4.56
CA ALA A 158 13.15 33.10 5.81
C ALA A 158 12.37 32.33 6.89
N ASN A 159 12.99 31.29 7.44
CA ASN A 159 12.36 30.35 8.40
C ASN A 159 11.11 29.64 7.87
N GLY A 160 11.01 29.49 6.55
CA GLY A 160 9.92 28.74 5.92
C GLY A 160 9.96 27.26 6.30
N ASN A 161 8.86 26.74 6.83
CA ASN A 161 8.75 25.42 7.45
C ASN A 161 7.90 24.44 6.63
N GLY A 162 7.66 24.73 5.35
CA GLY A 162 6.87 23.87 4.48
C GLY A 162 5.35 24.00 4.65
N ALA A 163 4.87 24.89 5.51
CA ALA A 163 3.44 25.14 5.67
C ALA A 163 2.84 25.88 4.45
N PRO A 164 1.53 25.75 4.21
CA PRO A 164 0.83 26.52 3.18
C PRO A 164 0.94 28.04 3.44
N VAL A 165 1.06 28.79 2.36
CA VAL A 165 1.07 30.26 2.39
C VAL A 165 -0.22 30.84 1.82
N SER A 166 -1.17 30.01 1.45
CA SER A 166 -2.50 30.35 0.91
C SER A 166 -3.54 29.37 1.41
N ASN A 167 -4.81 29.64 1.12
CA ASN A 167 -5.94 28.75 1.46
C ASN A 167 -6.05 27.53 0.53
N ASN A 168 -5.07 27.27 -0.31
CA ASN A 168 -5.12 26.12 -1.21
C ASN A 168 -4.62 24.86 -0.49
N PRO A 169 -5.48 23.84 -0.32
CA PRO A 169 -5.14 22.64 0.44
C PRO A 169 -4.42 21.57 -0.38
N HIS A 170 -3.96 21.85 -1.59
CA HIS A 170 -3.50 20.84 -2.54
C HIS A 170 -2.43 19.91 -1.93
N GLY A 171 -1.42 20.46 -1.25
CA GLY A 171 -0.41 19.66 -0.54
C GLY A 171 -0.97 18.88 0.65
N GLU A 172 -1.95 19.47 1.37
CA GLU A 172 -2.69 18.80 2.45
C GLU A 172 -3.46 17.58 1.92
N CYS A 173 -4.13 17.74 0.78
CA CYS A 173 -4.84 16.65 0.10
C CYS A 173 -3.89 15.49 -0.24
N CYS A 174 -2.73 15.79 -0.79
CA CYS A 174 -1.72 14.79 -1.13
C CYS A 174 -1.18 14.08 0.12
N ALA A 175 -0.89 14.83 1.18
CA ALA A 175 -0.41 14.28 2.46
C ALA A 175 -1.45 13.35 3.10
N GLY A 176 -2.73 13.71 3.04
CA GLY A 176 -3.83 12.88 3.55
C GLY A 176 -3.92 11.53 2.86
N ILE A 177 -3.85 11.50 1.53
CA ILE A 177 -3.86 10.24 0.74
C ILE A 177 -2.68 9.35 1.14
N ILE A 178 -1.48 9.94 1.32
CA ILE A 178 -0.29 9.19 1.70
C ILE A 178 -0.43 8.65 3.12
N GLY A 179 -0.76 9.52 4.08
CA GLY A 179 -0.43 9.23 5.46
C GLY A 179 -1.44 9.66 6.52
N ALA A 180 -2.72 9.91 6.22
CA ALA A 180 -3.71 10.09 7.27
C ALA A 180 -3.72 8.90 8.24
N SER A 181 -3.90 9.16 9.53
CA SER A 181 -3.81 8.14 10.58
C SER A 181 -5.01 7.20 10.54
N HIS A 182 -4.83 5.95 10.93
CA HIS A 182 -5.95 5.07 11.28
C HIS A 182 -6.27 5.27 12.79
N ASN A 183 -7.21 6.17 13.12
CA ASN A 183 -7.32 6.72 14.48
C ASN A 183 -8.75 7.03 14.97
N ASN A 184 -9.79 6.62 14.26
CA ASN A 184 -11.21 6.92 14.47
C ASN A 184 -11.60 8.37 14.11
N LEU A 185 -10.77 9.10 13.36
CA LEU A 185 -11.06 10.43 12.82
C LEU A 185 -11.01 10.37 11.30
N GLY A 186 -11.81 11.19 10.64
CA GLY A 186 -11.75 11.48 9.21
C GLY A 186 -11.52 10.31 8.28
N ILE A 187 -10.34 10.24 7.68
CA ILE A 187 -9.97 9.37 6.56
C ILE A 187 -8.84 8.40 6.91
N ALA A 188 -8.67 7.37 6.09
CA ALA A 188 -7.52 6.47 6.16
C ALA A 188 -6.46 6.84 5.11
N GLY A 189 -5.20 6.98 5.52
CA GLY A 189 -4.06 7.10 4.62
C GLY A 189 -3.52 5.73 4.19
N ILE A 190 -2.83 5.68 3.06
CA ILE A 190 -2.26 4.43 2.52
C ILE A 190 -1.16 3.88 3.42
N ALA A 191 -0.31 4.77 3.94
CA ALA A 191 0.80 4.43 4.83
C ALA A 191 0.67 5.22 6.16
N PRO A 192 -0.28 4.86 7.04
CA PRO A 192 -0.67 5.68 8.19
C PRO A 192 0.40 5.81 9.28
N LEU A 193 1.50 5.08 9.21
CA LEU A 193 2.58 5.13 10.19
C LEU A 193 3.81 5.92 9.72
N VAL A 194 3.87 6.30 8.43
CA VAL A 194 5.02 7.06 7.90
C VAL A 194 5.00 8.51 8.38
N LYS A 195 6.15 9.15 8.31
CA LYS A 195 6.29 10.58 8.60
C LYS A 195 6.21 11.40 7.33
N ILE A 196 5.61 12.58 7.42
CA ILE A 196 5.45 13.53 6.30
C ILE A 196 6.41 14.70 6.49
N VAL A 197 7.18 14.99 5.45
CA VAL A 197 8.04 16.17 5.37
C VAL A 197 7.37 17.19 4.45
N PRO A 198 6.84 18.31 4.96
CA PRO A 198 6.20 19.33 4.14
C PRO A 198 7.22 20.19 3.41
N VAL A 199 7.06 20.36 2.10
CA VAL A 199 7.92 21.26 1.31
C VAL A 199 7.06 22.12 0.39
N ASN A 200 7.10 23.44 0.60
CA ASN A 200 6.27 24.39 -0.14
C ASN A 200 7.08 25.10 -1.23
N ILE A 201 6.86 24.74 -2.49
CA ILE A 201 7.51 25.36 -3.66
C ILE A 201 6.67 26.48 -4.31
N PHE A 202 5.42 26.67 -3.88
CA PHE A 202 4.53 27.66 -4.49
C PHE A 202 4.70 29.08 -3.94
N TYR A 203 5.45 29.25 -2.85
CA TYR A 203 5.87 30.55 -2.37
C TYR A 203 6.81 31.22 -3.38
N SER A 204 7.76 30.48 -3.98
CA SER A 204 8.67 30.98 -4.99
C SER A 204 9.05 29.86 -5.97
N GLN A 205 8.54 29.99 -7.20
CA GLN A 205 8.56 28.93 -8.23
C GLN A 205 9.74 29.06 -9.19
N SER A 206 10.86 29.71 -8.79
CA SER A 206 12.07 29.71 -9.61
C SER A 206 12.68 28.31 -9.70
N SER A 207 13.32 27.99 -10.83
CA SER A 207 13.98 26.67 -11.00
C SER A 207 15.02 26.39 -9.92
N SER A 208 15.71 27.42 -9.42
CA SER A 208 16.68 27.31 -8.33
C SER A 208 16.00 26.95 -7.00
N ASN A 209 14.86 27.55 -6.68
CA ASN A 209 14.11 27.25 -5.47
C ASN A 209 13.47 25.86 -5.52
N ILE A 210 12.95 25.45 -6.68
CA ILE A 210 12.42 24.09 -6.86
C ILE A 210 13.55 23.06 -6.72
N ALA A 211 14.72 23.30 -7.32
CA ALA A 211 15.88 22.43 -7.15
C ALA A 211 16.36 22.37 -5.69
N ALA A 212 16.37 23.52 -4.99
CA ALA A 212 16.70 23.57 -3.56
C ALA A 212 15.70 22.78 -2.72
N ALA A 213 14.40 22.83 -3.04
CA ALA A 213 13.36 22.04 -2.37
C ALA A 213 13.57 20.53 -2.53
N ILE A 214 13.90 20.08 -3.75
CA ILE A 214 14.20 18.67 -4.02
C ILE A 214 15.46 18.24 -3.28
N ASN A 215 16.52 19.07 -3.29
CA ASN A 215 17.75 18.77 -2.56
C ASN A 215 17.48 18.69 -1.04
N TYR A 216 16.76 19.66 -0.47
CA TYR A 216 16.36 19.59 0.93
C TYR A 216 15.63 18.29 1.26
N ALA A 217 14.73 17.84 0.41
CA ALA A 217 13.94 16.63 0.68
C ALA A 217 14.81 15.38 0.83
N TRP A 218 15.79 15.17 -0.05
CA TRP A 218 16.60 13.95 -0.02
C TRP A 218 17.83 14.04 0.92
N ASP A 219 18.43 15.23 1.05
CA ASP A 219 19.72 15.42 1.75
C ASP A 219 19.51 15.88 3.20
N ASP A 220 18.81 17.01 3.41
CA ASP A 220 18.60 17.54 4.76
C ASP A 220 17.51 16.81 5.54
N ALA A 221 16.37 16.53 4.90
CA ALA A 221 15.24 15.83 5.52
C ALA A 221 15.40 14.30 5.49
N GLU A 222 16.30 13.78 4.63
CA GLU A 222 16.53 12.34 4.45
C GLU A 222 15.23 11.59 4.11
N ALA A 223 14.43 12.13 3.18
CA ALA A 223 13.20 11.48 2.76
C ALA A 223 13.47 10.21 1.94
N ASP A 224 12.69 9.18 2.15
CA ASP A 224 12.76 7.92 1.42
C ASP A 224 12.00 7.99 0.10
N VAL A 225 10.87 8.69 0.12
CA VAL A 225 9.99 8.91 -1.02
C VAL A 225 9.74 10.41 -1.20
N ILE A 226 9.76 10.87 -2.44
CA ILE A 226 9.48 12.27 -2.80
C ILE A 226 8.25 12.28 -3.71
N SER A 227 7.14 12.81 -3.20
CA SER A 227 5.83 12.89 -3.87
C SER A 227 5.63 14.29 -4.47
N ASN A 228 5.33 14.36 -5.77
CA ASN A 228 5.27 15.60 -6.54
C ASN A 228 3.99 15.62 -7.39
N SER A 229 3.00 16.39 -6.96
CA SER A 229 1.74 16.54 -7.69
C SER A 229 1.66 17.85 -8.48
N TRP A 230 2.74 18.20 -9.17
CA TRP A 230 2.89 19.42 -9.95
C TRP A 230 3.69 19.19 -11.25
N GLY A 231 3.61 20.13 -12.16
CA GLY A 231 4.38 20.16 -13.40
C GLY A 231 4.84 21.58 -13.74
N GLY A 232 5.80 21.70 -14.65
CA GLY A 232 6.36 22.99 -15.03
C GLY A 232 7.15 22.94 -16.33
N SER A 233 7.89 24.01 -16.60
CA SER A 233 8.79 24.11 -17.75
C SER A 233 10.08 23.33 -17.49
N VAL A 234 10.69 22.80 -18.55
CA VAL A 234 11.97 22.08 -18.49
C VAL A 234 13.06 22.99 -17.91
N ALA A 235 13.80 22.45 -16.93
CA ALA A 235 14.92 23.12 -16.29
C ALA A 235 15.99 22.13 -15.84
N ASP A 236 17.22 22.33 -16.27
CA ASP A 236 18.36 21.46 -15.99
C ASP A 236 18.66 21.37 -14.48
N ALA A 237 18.48 22.48 -13.74
CA ALA A 237 18.68 22.49 -12.30
C ALA A 237 17.71 21.54 -11.58
N ILE A 238 16.45 21.48 -12.01
CA ILE A 238 15.44 20.57 -11.47
C ILE A 238 15.78 19.12 -11.84
N THR A 239 16.13 18.88 -13.11
CA THR A 239 16.56 17.54 -13.58
C THR A 239 17.78 17.04 -12.79
N SER A 240 18.77 17.92 -12.55
CA SER A 240 19.95 17.58 -11.75
C SER A 240 19.59 17.22 -10.30
N ALA A 241 18.73 18.00 -9.65
CA ALA A 241 18.29 17.74 -8.29
C ALA A 241 17.52 16.39 -8.17
N ILE A 242 16.64 16.08 -9.12
CA ILE A 242 15.93 14.80 -9.20
C ILE A 242 16.94 13.65 -9.35
N ASN A 243 17.92 13.77 -10.25
CA ASN A 243 18.92 12.73 -10.44
C ASN A 243 19.78 12.53 -9.19
N ASN A 244 20.14 13.60 -8.49
CA ASN A 244 20.88 13.52 -7.23
C ASN A 244 20.05 12.76 -6.16
N ALA A 245 18.78 13.10 -6.01
CA ALA A 245 17.88 12.39 -5.09
C ALA A 245 17.82 10.89 -5.40
N ARG A 246 17.72 10.53 -6.69
CA ARG A 246 17.65 9.14 -7.15
C ARG A 246 18.95 8.35 -7.04
N THR A 247 20.09 9.03 -7.04
CA THR A 247 21.40 8.35 -6.98
C THR A 247 22.03 8.38 -5.60
N ASN A 248 21.89 9.47 -4.86
CA ASN A 248 22.59 9.70 -3.60
C ASN A 248 21.69 9.55 -2.38
N GLY A 249 20.39 9.75 -2.52
CA GLY A 249 19.45 9.62 -1.42
C GLY A 249 19.48 8.24 -0.78
N ARG A 250 19.05 8.15 0.48
CA ARG A 250 19.01 6.89 1.24
C ARG A 250 20.36 6.16 1.27
N GLY A 251 21.47 6.92 1.39
CA GLY A 251 22.80 6.36 1.44
C GLY A 251 23.26 5.66 0.15
N GLY A 252 22.76 6.10 -1.01
CA GLY A 252 23.07 5.56 -2.34
C GLY A 252 22.07 4.53 -2.87
N LEU A 253 21.02 4.18 -2.10
CA LEU A 253 19.91 3.34 -2.58
C LEU A 253 18.94 4.11 -3.49
N GLY A 254 18.97 5.45 -3.43
CA GLY A 254 18.12 6.38 -4.15
C GLY A 254 16.76 6.62 -3.49
N CYS A 255 16.30 7.87 -3.49
CA CYS A 255 14.93 8.19 -3.14
C CYS A 255 13.97 7.75 -4.24
N VAL A 256 12.82 7.21 -3.87
CA VAL A 256 11.74 6.94 -4.83
C VAL A 256 11.06 8.25 -5.19
N VAL A 257 11.24 8.72 -6.43
CA VAL A 257 10.70 10.00 -6.89
C VAL A 257 9.46 9.75 -7.76
N VAL A 258 8.31 10.25 -7.30
CA VAL A 258 7.01 10.06 -7.95
C VAL A 258 6.48 11.41 -8.44
N PHE A 259 5.98 11.45 -9.65
CA PHE A 259 5.35 12.65 -10.25
C PHE A 259 3.98 12.34 -10.83
N ALA A 260 3.06 13.27 -10.65
CA ALA A 260 1.84 13.33 -11.45
C ALA A 260 2.19 13.55 -12.92
N ALA A 261 1.59 12.78 -13.84
CA ALA A 261 1.91 12.83 -15.27
C ALA A 261 1.46 14.12 -15.96
N GLY A 262 0.48 14.81 -15.37
CA GLY A 262 -0.11 16.04 -15.90
C GLY A 262 -1.56 15.84 -16.37
N ASN A 263 -2.26 16.97 -16.54
CA ASN A 263 -3.72 17.04 -16.75
C ASN A 263 -4.10 17.65 -18.11
N SER A 264 -3.24 17.56 -19.11
CA SER A 264 -3.48 18.14 -20.43
C SER A 264 -4.28 17.24 -21.38
N GLY A 265 -4.46 15.96 -21.03
CA GLY A 265 -5.01 14.95 -21.95
C GLY A 265 -4.10 14.62 -23.13
N SER A 266 -2.85 15.09 -23.10
CA SER A 266 -1.86 14.93 -24.16
C SER A 266 -0.56 14.30 -23.62
N SER A 267 0.61 14.81 -24.00
CA SER A 267 1.91 14.30 -23.55
C SER A 267 2.16 14.54 -22.06
N VAL A 268 2.98 13.67 -21.47
CA VAL A 268 3.45 13.78 -20.09
C VAL A 268 4.19 15.11 -19.88
N SER A 269 3.92 15.77 -18.77
CA SER A 269 4.52 17.07 -18.42
C SER A 269 5.85 16.88 -17.69
N PHE A 270 6.81 17.78 -17.91
CA PHE A 270 8.00 17.88 -17.06
C PHE A 270 7.59 18.32 -15.63
N PRO A 271 8.18 17.77 -14.56
CA PRO A 271 9.34 16.85 -14.51
C PRO A 271 9.04 15.34 -14.59
N ALA A 272 7.78 14.92 -14.79
CA ALA A 272 7.44 13.50 -14.94
C ALA A 272 8.10 12.82 -16.16
N THR A 273 8.67 13.60 -17.08
CA THR A 273 9.47 13.14 -18.22
C THR A 273 10.93 12.83 -17.88
N VAL A 274 11.41 13.14 -16.68
CA VAL A 274 12.78 12.82 -16.27
C VAL A 274 12.94 11.31 -16.16
N ASN A 275 13.96 10.78 -16.80
CA ASN A 275 14.19 9.33 -16.81
C ASN A 275 14.35 8.78 -15.39
N GLY A 276 13.64 7.70 -15.11
CA GLY A 276 13.69 6.96 -13.85
C GLY A 276 12.82 7.52 -12.73
N VAL A 277 12.10 8.63 -12.90
CA VAL A 277 10.99 8.97 -12.00
C VAL A 277 9.80 8.05 -12.29
N ILE A 278 8.86 7.96 -11.36
CA ILE A 278 7.61 7.22 -11.55
C ILE A 278 6.53 8.24 -11.99
N ALA A 279 6.19 8.21 -13.28
CA ALA A 279 5.12 9.06 -13.83
C ALA A 279 3.77 8.36 -13.69
N VAL A 280 2.81 9.02 -13.02
CA VAL A 280 1.52 8.44 -12.63
C VAL A 280 0.38 9.10 -13.37
N GLY A 281 -0.35 8.32 -14.19
CA GLY A 281 -1.60 8.72 -14.84
C GLY A 281 -2.82 8.47 -13.93
N ALA A 282 -4.01 8.86 -14.43
CA ALA A 282 -5.26 8.81 -13.67
C ALA A 282 -6.34 8.01 -14.40
N VAL A 283 -7.02 7.12 -13.66
CA VAL A 283 -8.27 6.44 -14.07
C VAL A 283 -9.41 6.85 -13.15
N ASP A 284 -10.63 6.83 -13.67
CA ASP A 284 -11.84 7.06 -12.87
C ASP A 284 -12.21 5.81 -12.04
N LYS A 285 -13.25 5.95 -11.22
CA LYS A 285 -13.80 4.88 -10.38
C LYS A 285 -14.33 3.65 -11.14
N ASN A 286 -14.37 3.71 -12.48
CA ASN A 286 -14.77 2.62 -13.36
C ASN A 286 -13.58 2.02 -14.13
N GLY A 287 -12.36 2.50 -13.89
CA GLY A 287 -11.14 2.05 -14.54
C GLY A 287 -10.92 2.62 -15.95
N ALA A 288 -11.74 3.59 -16.35
CA ALA A 288 -11.53 4.31 -17.59
C ALA A 288 -10.46 5.40 -17.41
N LEU A 289 -9.56 5.55 -18.40
CA LEU A 289 -8.57 6.63 -18.39
C LEU A 289 -9.30 7.98 -18.34
N CYS A 290 -8.97 8.79 -17.34
CA CYS A 290 -9.50 10.16 -17.27
C CYS A 290 -9.09 10.95 -18.52
N SER A 291 -10.04 11.70 -19.10
CA SER A 291 -9.82 12.41 -20.37
C SER A 291 -8.65 13.39 -20.30
N TYR A 292 -8.44 13.99 -19.14
CA TYR A 292 -7.34 14.93 -18.85
C TYR A 292 -6.00 14.23 -18.61
N SER A 293 -5.99 12.93 -18.27
CA SER A 293 -4.74 12.24 -17.91
C SER A 293 -3.75 12.28 -19.06
N ALA A 294 -2.53 12.71 -18.79
CA ALA A 294 -1.45 12.70 -19.76
C ALA A 294 -1.08 11.25 -20.15
N ARG A 295 -0.52 11.12 -21.35
CA ARG A 295 -0.22 9.85 -22.02
C ARG A 295 1.17 9.92 -22.67
N GLY A 296 1.80 8.78 -22.84
CA GLY A 296 3.10 8.74 -23.50
C GLY A 296 3.99 7.63 -22.99
N SER A 297 5.18 7.56 -23.54
CA SER A 297 6.20 6.56 -23.21
C SER A 297 6.69 6.63 -21.76
N GLU A 298 6.46 7.71 -21.09
CA GLU A 298 6.93 7.98 -19.73
C GLU A 298 6.00 7.40 -18.65
N ILE A 299 4.74 7.09 -19.01
CA ILE A 299 3.76 6.58 -18.03
C ILE A 299 4.23 5.24 -17.46
N ASN A 300 4.44 5.20 -16.15
CA ASN A 300 4.76 3.96 -15.45
C ASN A 300 3.50 3.18 -15.10
N LEU A 301 2.52 3.84 -14.47
CA LEU A 301 1.27 3.20 -14.06
C LEU A 301 0.18 4.26 -13.84
N VAL A 302 -1.03 3.79 -13.59
CA VAL A 302 -2.16 4.66 -13.26
C VAL A 302 -2.69 4.33 -11.86
N ALA A 303 -3.35 5.31 -11.23
CA ALA A 303 -4.09 5.10 -10.00
C ALA A 303 -5.45 5.80 -10.06
N PRO A 304 -6.43 5.41 -9.20
CA PRO A 304 -7.75 6.02 -9.17
C PRO A 304 -7.72 7.53 -8.93
N SER A 305 -8.62 8.25 -9.57
CA SER A 305 -8.77 9.70 -9.41
C SER A 305 -10.16 10.20 -9.83
N GLY A 306 -10.46 11.44 -9.47
CA GLY A 306 -11.67 12.17 -9.82
C GLY A 306 -11.45 13.26 -10.87
N ALA A 307 -12.48 14.06 -11.11
CA ALA A 307 -12.42 15.20 -12.02
C ALA A 307 -11.49 16.30 -11.51
N LEU A 308 -11.17 17.28 -12.37
CA LEU A 308 -10.28 18.41 -12.07
C LEU A 308 -10.97 19.48 -11.22
N ASP A 309 -10.18 20.47 -10.80
CA ASP A 309 -10.65 21.73 -10.21
C ASP A 309 -11.56 21.56 -8.99
N TYR A 310 -11.23 20.59 -8.13
CA TYR A 310 -12.03 20.25 -6.94
C TYR A 310 -13.50 19.94 -7.25
N THR A 311 -13.75 19.33 -8.39
CA THR A 311 -15.06 18.76 -8.75
C THR A 311 -15.01 17.22 -8.84
N GLY A 312 -13.90 16.62 -8.38
CA GLY A 312 -13.67 15.18 -8.35
C GLY A 312 -14.46 14.46 -7.26
N ASP A 313 -14.03 13.25 -6.97
CA ASP A 313 -14.67 12.38 -5.98
C ASP A 313 -13.64 11.65 -5.07
N ILE A 314 -12.43 12.18 -4.97
CA ILE A 314 -11.42 11.68 -4.02
C ILE A 314 -11.61 12.37 -2.67
N ARG A 315 -11.93 11.56 -1.66
CA ARG A 315 -12.02 11.98 -0.26
C ARG A 315 -10.61 12.07 0.34
N THR A 316 -10.26 13.26 0.87
CA THR A 316 -8.96 13.51 1.49
C THR A 316 -9.02 14.66 2.52
N LEU A 317 -7.87 15.10 3.04
CA LEU A 317 -7.77 16.22 3.98
C LEU A 317 -8.04 17.55 3.26
N ASP A 318 -8.61 18.50 4.01
CA ASP A 318 -8.60 19.94 3.71
C ASP A 318 -7.74 20.64 4.79
N LEU A 319 -7.42 21.90 4.60
CA LEU A 319 -6.86 22.71 5.69
C LEU A 319 -7.89 22.84 6.80
N MET A 320 -7.45 22.79 8.07
CA MET A 320 -8.37 22.72 9.20
C MET A 320 -9.24 23.98 9.36
N GLY A 321 -10.49 23.75 9.66
CA GLY A 321 -11.47 24.79 9.98
C GLY A 321 -11.85 25.67 8.78
N SER A 322 -11.69 26.98 8.92
CA SER A 322 -12.01 27.96 7.87
C SER A 322 -10.82 28.30 6.96
N ALA A 323 -9.68 27.66 7.15
CA ALA A 323 -8.47 27.91 6.34
C ALA A 323 -8.54 27.17 4.99
N GLY A 324 -9.35 26.12 4.87
CA GLY A 324 -9.48 25.30 3.67
C GLY A 324 -10.50 25.83 2.64
N LEU A 325 -10.81 24.98 1.66
CA LEU A 325 -11.77 25.28 0.61
C LEU A 325 -13.22 25.18 1.12
N TYR A 326 -13.47 24.28 2.06
CA TYR A 326 -14.77 24.02 2.62
C TYR A 326 -14.76 24.18 4.14
N PRO A 327 -15.89 24.50 4.76
CA PRO A 327 -16.00 24.44 6.22
C PRO A 327 -15.76 23.00 6.71
N GLY A 328 -14.76 22.82 7.53
CA GLY A 328 -14.38 21.50 8.08
C GLY A 328 -12.90 21.19 7.87
N ASN A 329 -12.55 19.90 8.01
CA ASN A 329 -11.16 19.44 7.98
C ASN A 329 -10.91 18.46 6.82
N TYR A 330 -11.95 18.12 6.04
CA TYR A 330 -11.90 17.10 4.99
C TYR A 330 -12.69 17.55 3.77
N LEU A 331 -12.20 17.21 2.59
CA LEU A 331 -12.92 17.43 1.35
C LEU A 331 -13.16 16.12 0.56
N SER A 332 -14.19 16.12 -0.30
CA SER A 332 -14.58 14.94 -1.10
C SER A 332 -14.43 15.16 -2.59
N THR A 333 -13.77 16.24 -2.99
CA THR A 333 -13.82 16.74 -4.36
C THR A 333 -12.44 16.83 -5.01
N PHE A 334 -11.43 16.20 -4.42
CA PHE A 334 -10.07 16.18 -4.98
C PHE A 334 -10.00 15.28 -6.23
N GLY A 335 -9.02 15.52 -7.10
CA GLY A 335 -8.87 14.76 -8.35
C GLY A 335 -7.62 15.14 -9.13
N GLY A 336 -7.65 14.86 -10.44
CA GLY A 336 -6.49 15.05 -11.31
C GLY A 336 -5.42 13.96 -11.10
N THR A 337 -4.37 13.97 -11.91
CA THR A 337 -3.19 13.12 -11.67
C THR A 337 -2.52 13.45 -10.33
N SER A 338 -2.88 14.58 -9.74
CA SER A 338 -2.48 15.00 -8.39
C SER A 338 -3.01 14.10 -7.29
N ALA A 339 -4.17 13.46 -7.47
CA ALA A 339 -4.71 12.48 -6.53
C ALA A 339 -4.15 11.07 -6.74
N SER A 340 -3.71 10.74 -7.96
CA SER A 340 -3.09 9.45 -8.30
C SER A 340 -1.64 9.34 -7.81
N CYS A 341 -0.87 10.39 -7.95
CA CYS A 341 0.55 10.44 -7.55
C CYS A 341 0.80 10.06 -6.07
N PRO A 342 0.10 10.65 -5.08
CA PRO A 342 0.31 10.32 -3.67
C PRO A 342 -0.09 8.89 -3.33
N GLN A 343 -0.98 8.24 -4.08
CA GLN A 343 -1.30 6.83 -3.88
C GLN A 343 -0.08 5.95 -4.16
N VAL A 344 0.63 6.20 -5.26
CA VAL A 344 1.87 5.50 -5.59
C VAL A 344 2.96 5.78 -4.57
N SER A 345 3.07 7.03 -4.11
CA SER A 345 4.02 7.43 -3.07
C SER A 345 3.75 6.70 -1.74
N GLY A 346 2.48 6.54 -1.37
CA GLY A 346 2.06 5.78 -0.19
C GLY A 346 2.41 4.30 -0.30
N VAL A 347 2.15 3.67 -1.44
CA VAL A 347 2.50 2.25 -1.65
C VAL A 347 4.02 2.05 -1.68
N ALA A 348 4.78 2.95 -2.31
CA ALA A 348 6.25 2.93 -2.24
C ALA A 348 6.76 2.99 -0.79
N ALA A 349 6.15 3.83 0.03
CA ALA A 349 6.48 3.92 1.46
C ALA A 349 6.13 2.63 2.23
N LEU A 350 5.06 1.91 1.88
CA LEU A 350 4.76 0.59 2.43
C LEU A 350 5.85 -0.43 2.07
N LEU A 351 6.32 -0.45 0.82
CA LEU A 351 7.40 -1.35 0.37
C LEU A 351 8.68 -1.11 1.17
N LEU A 352 9.09 0.16 1.29
CA LEU A 352 10.28 0.55 2.04
C LEU A 352 10.14 0.29 3.55
N SER A 353 8.93 0.30 4.07
CA SER A 353 8.67 -0.04 5.48
C SER A 353 8.93 -1.51 5.79
N ILE A 354 8.74 -2.40 4.81
CA ILE A 354 9.04 -3.83 4.93
C ILE A 354 10.52 -4.09 4.67
N ASN A 355 11.03 -3.52 3.58
CA ASN A 355 12.43 -3.68 3.20
C ASN A 355 13.08 -2.32 2.90
N PRO A 356 13.70 -1.68 3.89
CA PRO A 356 14.35 -0.38 3.71
C PRO A 356 15.65 -0.45 2.88
N LYS A 357 16.07 -1.62 2.44
CA LYS A 357 17.25 -1.82 1.59
C LYS A 357 16.94 -1.86 0.10
N LEU A 358 15.66 -1.84 -0.29
CA LEU A 358 15.30 -1.74 -1.70
C LEU A 358 15.86 -0.47 -2.31
N THR A 359 16.47 -0.58 -3.46
CA THR A 359 16.85 0.56 -4.30
C THR A 359 15.61 1.22 -4.91
N GLU A 360 15.72 2.45 -5.36
CA GLU A 360 14.61 3.13 -6.07
C GLU A 360 14.20 2.36 -7.34
N ALA A 361 15.16 1.76 -8.01
CA ALA A 361 14.93 0.97 -9.20
C ALA A 361 14.14 -0.32 -8.92
N GLU A 362 14.44 -1.00 -7.79
CA GLU A 362 13.70 -2.18 -7.36
C GLU A 362 12.26 -1.82 -6.96
N VAL A 363 12.04 -0.72 -6.22
CA VAL A 363 10.69 -0.25 -5.90
C VAL A 363 9.90 0.05 -7.18
N ARG A 364 10.50 0.74 -8.14
CA ARG A 364 9.88 1.05 -9.44
C ARG A 364 9.56 -0.22 -10.23
N ASN A 365 10.45 -1.22 -10.20
CA ASN A 365 10.22 -2.52 -10.82
C ASN A 365 9.03 -3.25 -10.19
N ILE A 366 9.00 -3.35 -8.85
CA ILE A 366 7.90 -3.99 -8.10
C ILE A 366 6.57 -3.33 -8.43
N LEU A 367 6.47 -2.01 -8.35
CA LEU A 367 5.25 -1.26 -8.68
C LEU A 367 4.83 -1.47 -10.14
N GLY A 368 5.78 -1.60 -11.07
CA GLY A 368 5.49 -1.81 -12.49
C GLY A 368 4.93 -3.19 -12.78
N HIS A 369 5.56 -4.26 -12.31
CA HIS A 369 5.11 -5.60 -12.68
C HIS A 369 3.96 -6.13 -11.82
N SER A 370 3.76 -5.61 -10.61
CA SER A 370 2.60 -5.91 -9.78
C SER A 370 1.32 -5.20 -10.23
N ALA A 371 1.42 -4.20 -11.11
CA ALA A 371 0.27 -3.42 -11.57
C ALA A 371 -0.76 -4.27 -12.32
N ARG A 372 -2.06 -4.11 -11.97
CA ARG A 372 -3.17 -4.87 -12.55
C ARG A 372 -3.51 -4.39 -13.96
N LYS A 373 -3.69 -5.33 -14.87
CA LYS A 373 -4.20 -5.04 -16.21
C LYS A 373 -5.72 -4.88 -16.13
N ILE A 374 -6.20 -3.66 -16.29
CA ILE A 374 -7.63 -3.35 -16.22
C ILE A 374 -8.17 -2.80 -17.54
N GLY A 375 -9.51 -2.83 -17.69
CA GLY A 375 -10.20 -2.26 -18.84
C GLY A 375 -9.93 -3.00 -20.15
N PHE A 376 -10.33 -2.37 -21.25
CA PHE A 376 -10.17 -2.93 -22.62
C PHE A 376 -8.92 -2.40 -23.30
N TYR A 377 -7.85 -2.10 -22.54
CA TYR A 377 -6.59 -1.61 -23.08
C TYR A 377 -5.70 -2.77 -23.52
N SER A 378 -5.08 -2.63 -24.69
CA SER A 378 -4.13 -3.63 -25.19
C SER A 378 -2.75 -3.36 -24.60
N TYR A 379 -2.23 -4.30 -23.83
CA TYR A 379 -0.88 -4.26 -23.28
C TYR A 379 0.04 -5.19 -24.07
N SER A 380 1.22 -4.73 -24.41
CA SER A 380 2.20 -5.48 -25.17
C SER A 380 3.62 -5.29 -24.62
N THR A 381 4.53 -6.18 -24.97
CA THR A 381 5.95 -5.99 -24.66
C THR A 381 6.49 -4.86 -25.54
N VAL A 382 7.04 -3.83 -24.93
CA VAL A 382 7.56 -2.62 -25.58
C VAL A 382 9.01 -2.42 -25.16
N SER A 383 9.90 -2.12 -26.12
CA SER A 383 11.29 -1.77 -25.80
C SER A 383 11.37 -0.55 -24.88
N GLY A 384 12.22 -0.60 -23.88
CA GLY A 384 12.34 0.45 -22.84
C GLY A 384 11.38 0.29 -21.66
N HIS A 385 10.48 -0.72 -21.68
CA HIS A 385 9.54 -1.02 -20.59
C HIS A 385 9.76 -2.45 -20.06
N PRO A 386 10.80 -2.65 -19.22
CA PRO A 386 11.26 -3.99 -18.83
C PRO A 386 10.37 -4.72 -17.79
N PHE A 387 9.41 -4.04 -17.16
CA PHE A 387 8.66 -4.57 -16.02
C PHE A 387 7.38 -5.33 -16.43
N GLY A 388 7.29 -5.79 -17.69
CA GLY A 388 6.17 -6.55 -18.20
C GLY A 388 5.49 -5.91 -19.40
N THR A 389 4.25 -6.33 -19.72
CA THR A 389 3.47 -5.72 -20.80
C THR A 389 3.00 -4.33 -20.39
N TRP A 390 3.02 -3.40 -21.35
CA TRP A 390 2.83 -1.97 -21.13
C TRP A 390 1.86 -1.37 -22.18
N ASN A 391 1.28 -0.21 -21.87
CA ASN A 391 0.38 0.55 -22.73
C ASN A 391 0.60 2.06 -22.56
N ALA A 392 0.60 2.86 -23.62
CA ALA A 392 0.90 4.29 -23.56
C ALA A 392 -0.11 5.14 -22.76
N ASN A 393 -1.30 4.63 -22.51
CA ASN A 393 -2.34 5.29 -21.71
C ASN A 393 -2.28 4.86 -20.23
N MET A 394 -1.96 3.59 -19.99
CA MET A 394 -2.12 2.92 -18.71
C MET A 394 -0.78 2.56 -18.04
N GLY A 395 0.34 2.79 -18.72
CA GLY A 395 1.63 2.30 -18.26
C GLY A 395 1.63 0.77 -18.11
N TYR A 396 2.13 0.29 -17.00
CA TYR A 396 2.06 -1.13 -16.63
C TYR A 396 0.68 -1.57 -16.13
N GLY A 397 -0.23 -0.65 -15.83
CA GLY A 397 -1.58 -0.92 -15.35
C GLY A 397 -2.00 -0.10 -14.13
N LEU A 398 -3.05 -0.52 -13.48
CA LEU A 398 -3.56 0.07 -12.23
C LEU A 398 -2.67 -0.35 -11.06
N LEU A 399 -2.30 0.61 -10.22
CA LEU A 399 -1.61 0.37 -8.95
C LEU A 399 -2.31 -0.71 -8.14
N ASP A 400 -1.54 -1.67 -7.62
CA ASP A 400 -2.02 -2.72 -6.74
C ASP A 400 -1.13 -2.82 -5.50
N ALA A 401 -1.60 -2.30 -4.39
CA ALA A 401 -0.83 -2.25 -3.16
C ALA A 401 -0.65 -3.64 -2.55
N GLU A 402 -1.65 -4.50 -2.64
CA GLU A 402 -1.54 -5.88 -2.14
C GLU A 402 -0.46 -6.65 -2.89
N ALA A 403 -0.55 -6.68 -4.21
CA ALA A 403 0.39 -7.42 -5.04
C ALA A 403 1.83 -6.91 -4.85
N ALA A 404 2.02 -5.58 -4.80
CA ALA A 404 3.33 -4.97 -4.56
C ALA A 404 3.89 -5.33 -3.18
N VAL A 405 3.09 -5.17 -2.12
CA VAL A 405 3.51 -5.46 -0.74
C VAL A 405 3.79 -6.95 -0.56
N ARG A 406 2.97 -7.82 -1.14
CA ARG A 406 3.13 -9.29 -1.06
C ARG A 406 4.47 -9.74 -1.64
N GLU A 407 4.98 -9.06 -2.64
CA GLU A 407 6.25 -9.40 -3.28
C GLU A 407 7.47 -9.20 -2.35
N VAL A 408 7.44 -8.15 -1.53
CA VAL A 408 8.51 -7.84 -0.57
C VAL A 408 8.24 -8.39 0.82
N TYR A 409 7.01 -8.84 1.09
CA TYR A 409 6.66 -9.41 2.37
C TYR A 409 7.37 -10.75 2.54
N PRO A 410 8.01 -11.01 3.72
CA PRO A 410 8.75 -12.24 3.93
C PRO A 410 7.89 -13.48 3.64
N GLN A 411 8.27 -14.24 2.62
CA GLN A 411 7.61 -15.48 2.27
C GLN A 411 8.30 -16.63 2.99
N ILE A 412 7.51 -17.54 3.54
CA ILE A 412 8.03 -18.84 4.00
C ILE A 412 8.12 -19.71 2.75
N SER A 413 9.34 -19.93 2.26
CA SER A 413 9.56 -20.88 1.18
C SER A 413 9.89 -22.26 1.72
N GLY A 414 9.30 -23.27 1.14
CA GLY A 414 9.52 -24.69 1.40
C GLY A 414 8.69 -25.50 0.42
N ASP A 415 9.01 -26.77 0.25
CA ASP A 415 8.16 -27.66 -0.55
C ASP A 415 6.75 -27.70 0.07
N ASN A 416 5.74 -27.33 -0.68
CA ASN A 416 4.33 -27.31 -0.27
C ASN A 416 3.78 -28.71 0.10
N LEU A 417 4.55 -29.73 -0.19
CA LEU A 417 4.28 -31.11 0.20
C LEU A 417 5.41 -31.56 1.14
N VAL A 418 5.14 -31.61 2.43
CA VAL A 418 6.00 -32.32 3.38
C VAL A 418 5.64 -33.80 3.26
N PRO A 419 6.45 -34.63 2.60
CA PRO A 419 6.27 -36.07 2.76
C PRO A 419 6.47 -36.39 4.23
N CYS A 420 5.63 -37.23 4.80
CA CYS A 420 5.65 -37.62 6.20
C CYS A 420 6.96 -38.32 6.66
N THR A 421 8.04 -38.25 5.89
CA THR A 421 9.32 -38.89 6.20
C THR A 421 10.48 -37.92 5.94
N GLY A 422 11.12 -37.48 7.01
CA GLY A 422 12.40 -36.77 7.00
C GLY A 422 12.38 -35.36 7.60
N ASN A 423 13.51 -34.94 8.18
CA ASN A 423 13.75 -33.57 8.62
C ASN A 423 13.91 -32.69 7.40
N LYS A 424 12.99 -31.75 7.16
CA LYS A 424 13.18 -30.68 6.16
C LYS A 424 13.48 -29.37 6.86
N THR A 425 14.50 -28.68 6.37
CA THR A 425 14.85 -27.34 6.81
C THR A 425 14.11 -26.35 5.91
N TYR A 426 13.30 -25.48 6.50
CA TYR A 426 12.66 -24.37 5.81
C TYR A 426 13.49 -23.12 6.01
N THR A 427 13.79 -22.44 4.95
CA THR A 427 14.48 -21.16 4.99
C THR A 427 13.48 -20.05 4.84
N LEU A 428 13.50 -19.09 5.76
CA LEU A 428 12.78 -17.84 5.58
C LEU A 428 13.54 -17.04 4.51
N ASN A 429 13.06 -17.04 3.29
CA ASN A 429 13.60 -16.18 2.24
C ASN A 429 13.12 -14.76 2.52
N ARG A 430 13.97 -14.01 3.19
CA ARG A 430 13.88 -12.55 3.13
C ARG A 430 14.68 -12.15 1.91
N ASN A 431 14.00 -11.69 0.86
CA ASN A 431 14.67 -10.94 -0.19
C ASN A 431 15.10 -9.62 0.42
N TYR A 432 16.37 -9.54 0.85
CA TYR A 432 16.99 -8.33 1.34
C TYR A 432 17.72 -7.64 0.19
#